data_add7a42878842ac2b3b5a2e9fb21f856
#
_entry.id   add7a42878842ac2b3b5a2e9fb21f856
#
_cell.length_a   1.000
_cell.length_b   1.000
_cell.length_c   1.000
_cell.angle_alpha   90.00
_cell.angle_beta   90.00
_cell.angle_gamma   90.00
#
_symmetry.space_group_name_H-M   'P 1'
#
loop_
_entity.id
_entity.type
_entity.pdbx_description
1 polymer ?
#
loop_
_entity_poly.entity_id
_entity_poly.type
_entity_poly.pdbx_seq_one_letter_code
_entity_poly.pdbx_strand_id
1 'polypeptide(L)'
;AEIGGIKILHCVFFPDPHYALPIFGCDIVSNGKTVTAAIVDVSPVYGVGEEFYSEIRDLSNKFTFSGRRALPLWGDEIFSPYCKFTRLTEEIDKANFYCIVLLYLKEYRDRVLSVKRDTFWVNTMKRLDDQIWYCESQKRNDKTRGILEKWFDKEWTDKYMNEVLFDEPNLKSIPSPSFEGPY
;
A
#
# COMPACT_ATOMS: atom_id res chain seq x y z
N ALA A 1 -4.81 -9.51 12.73
CA ALA A 1 -5.49 -10.80 12.84
C ALA A 1 -4.53 -11.88 13.36
N GLU A 2 -5.06 -12.87 14.05
CA GLU A 2 -4.31 -14.05 14.52
C GLU A 2 -5.17 -15.30 14.31
N ILE A 3 -4.65 -16.28 13.54
CA ILE A 3 -5.32 -17.57 13.31
C ILE A 3 -4.25 -18.66 13.19
N GLY A 4 -4.42 -19.79 13.92
CA GLY A 4 -3.52 -20.95 13.83
C GLY A 4 -2.05 -20.64 14.14
N GLY A 5 -1.78 -19.63 14.98
CA GLY A 5 -0.42 -19.17 15.30
C GLY A 5 0.19 -18.21 14.27
N ILE A 6 -0.51 -17.90 13.19
CA ILE A 6 -0.11 -16.86 12.25
C ILE A 6 -0.69 -15.52 12.73
N LYS A 7 0.17 -14.50 12.78
CA LYS A 7 -0.20 -13.11 13.12
C LYS A 7 0.00 -12.25 11.88
N ILE A 8 -1.03 -11.46 11.54
CA ILE A 8 -1.03 -10.59 10.38
C ILE A 8 -1.36 -9.17 10.82
N LEU A 9 -0.48 -8.22 10.47
CA LEU A 9 -0.79 -6.81 10.36
C LEU A 9 -0.97 -6.49 8.89
N HIS A 10 -2.10 -5.91 8.54
CA HIS A 10 -2.37 -5.36 7.20
C HIS A 10 -2.83 -3.93 7.36
N CYS A 11 -2.17 -3.01 6.69
CA CYS A 11 -2.45 -1.59 6.76
C CYS A 11 -2.26 -0.97 5.37
N VAL A 12 -3.32 -0.45 4.78
CA VAL A 12 -3.28 0.28 3.51
C VAL A 12 -4.07 1.57 3.67
N PHE A 13 -3.47 2.69 3.26
CA PHE A 13 -4.14 3.99 3.21
C PHE A 13 -4.44 4.35 1.76
N PHE A 14 -5.73 4.38 1.42
CA PHE A 14 -6.21 4.91 0.15
C PHE A 14 -6.54 6.39 0.35
N PRO A 15 -5.79 7.31 -0.27
CA PRO A 15 -6.08 8.73 -0.14
C PRO A 15 -7.31 9.13 -0.97
N ASP A 16 -7.95 10.25 -0.59
CA ASP A 16 -8.93 10.91 -1.44
C ASP A 16 -8.25 11.29 -2.78
N PRO A 17 -8.76 10.85 -3.94
CA PRO A 17 -8.13 11.07 -5.25
C PRO A 17 -8.10 12.54 -5.69
N HIS A 18 -8.76 13.45 -4.98
CA HIS A 18 -8.55 14.88 -5.20
C HIS A 18 -7.17 15.37 -4.75
N TYR A 19 -6.40 14.57 -4.05
CA TYR A 19 -5.06 14.93 -3.57
C TYR A 19 -4.01 14.04 -4.24
N ALA A 20 -2.91 14.65 -4.68
CA ALA A 20 -1.77 13.91 -5.22
C ALA A 20 -0.96 13.26 -4.09
N LEU A 21 -1.49 12.15 -3.58
CA LEU A 21 -0.92 11.35 -2.49
C LEU A 21 -0.71 9.92 -2.96
N PRO A 22 0.40 9.26 -2.60
CA PRO A 22 0.62 7.86 -2.91
C PRO A 22 -0.29 6.96 -2.06
N ILE A 23 -0.43 5.68 -2.44
CA ILE A 23 -1.02 4.68 -1.57
C ILE A 23 0.07 4.20 -0.61
N PHE A 24 -0.14 4.34 0.70
CA PHE A 24 0.75 3.75 1.69
C PHE A 24 0.30 2.34 2.03
N GLY A 25 1.23 1.37 1.97
CA GLY A 25 0.97 -0.02 2.34
C GLY A 25 2.02 -0.57 3.29
N CYS A 26 1.58 -1.31 4.32
CA CYS A 26 2.46 -2.05 5.21
C CYS A 26 1.79 -3.36 5.64
N ASP A 27 2.44 -4.49 5.31
CA ASP A 27 2.00 -5.82 5.72
C ASP A 27 3.12 -6.54 6.47
N ILE A 28 2.75 -7.18 7.57
CA ILE A 28 3.66 -8.02 8.35
C ILE A 28 2.97 -9.35 8.64
N VAL A 29 3.60 -10.45 8.24
CA VAL A 29 3.12 -11.80 8.50
C VAL A 29 4.14 -12.54 9.36
N SER A 30 3.70 -13.05 10.50
CA SER A 30 4.52 -13.82 11.43
C SER A 30 3.88 -15.17 11.73
N ASN A 31 4.71 -16.20 11.91
CA ASN A 31 4.27 -17.52 12.39
C ASN A 31 4.40 -17.66 13.91
N GLY A 32 4.48 -16.56 14.64
CA GLY A 32 4.66 -16.51 16.09
C GLY A 32 6.12 -16.64 16.56
N LYS A 33 7.04 -17.12 15.70
CA LYS A 33 8.47 -17.24 15.99
C LYS A 33 9.30 -16.26 15.17
N THR A 34 8.98 -16.14 13.88
CA THR A 34 9.69 -15.29 12.94
C THR A 34 8.71 -14.50 12.08
N VAL A 35 9.13 -13.34 11.60
CA VAL A 35 8.41 -12.60 10.57
C VAL A 35 8.76 -13.20 9.21
N THR A 36 7.81 -13.92 8.64
CA THR A 36 7.99 -14.66 7.38
C THR A 36 7.87 -13.80 6.14
N ALA A 37 7.14 -12.69 6.25
CA ALA A 37 7.02 -11.67 5.22
C ALA A 37 6.77 -10.31 5.88
N ALA A 38 7.47 -9.30 5.42
CA ALA A 38 7.24 -7.90 5.76
C ALA A 38 7.39 -7.06 4.50
N ILE A 39 6.42 -6.22 4.23
CA ILE A 39 6.44 -5.30 3.09
C ILE A 39 6.03 -3.92 3.55
N VAL A 40 6.71 -2.90 3.05
CA VAL A 40 6.30 -1.49 3.17
C VAL A 40 6.57 -0.77 1.87
N ASP A 41 5.61 0.04 1.45
CA ASP A 41 5.68 0.83 0.23
C ASP A 41 4.87 2.13 0.31
N VAL A 42 5.22 3.04 -0.59
CA VAL A 42 4.43 4.22 -0.99
C VAL A 42 4.18 4.12 -2.49
N SER A 43 3.13 3.40 -2.84
CA SER A 43 2.83 3.02 -4.22
C SER A 43 2.46 4.22 -5.08
N PRO A 44 2.94 4.28 -6.34
CA PRO A 44 2.75 5.42 -7.20
C PRO A 44 1.28 5.69 -7.51
N VAL A 45 0.95 6.98 -7.55
CA VAL A 45 -0.34 7.50 -7.99
C VAL A 45 -0.08 8.75 -8.83
N TYR A 46 -0.90 9.00 -9.84
CA TYR A 46 -0.73 10.13 -10.75
C TYR A 46 -0.56 11.47 -10.05
N GLY A 47 0.46 12.22 -10.45
CA GLY A 47 0.74 13.57 -9.96
C GLY A 47 1.48 13.64 -8.62
N VAL A 48 1.84 12.53 -8.02
CA VAL A 48 2.82 12.53 -6.93
C VAL A 48 4.19 12.82 -7.53
N GLY A 49 4.78 13.97 -7.16
CA GLY A 49 5.99 14.47 -7.81
C GLY A 49 7.26 13.72 -7.46
N GLU A 50 8.27 13.85 -8.33
CA GLU A 50 9.61 13.30 -8.14
C GLU A 50 10.29 13.75 -6.84
N GLU A 51 9.96 14.93 -6.33
CA GLU A 51 10.46 15.44 -5.05
C GLU A 51 10.16 14.47 -3.91
N PHE A 52 8.90 14.04 -3.78
CA PHE A 52 8.50 13.05 -2.78
C PHE A 52 9.27 11.74 -2.93
N TYR A 53 9.35 11.21 -4.15
CA TYR A 53 10.05 9.94 -4.39
C TYR A 53 11.57 10.05 -4.26
N SER A 54 12.15 11.22 -4.43
CA SER A 54 13.55 11.47 -4.12
C SER A 54 13.85 11.31 -2.62
N GLU A 55 12.98 11.83 -1.76
CA GLU A 55 13.08 11.67 -0.31
C GLU A 55 12.92 10.19 0.10
N ILE A 56 11.90 9.51 -0.45
CA ILE A 56 11.68 8.08 -0.23
C ILE A 56 12.88 7.24 -0.69
N ARG A 57 13.47 7.56 -1.84
CA ARG A 57 14.69 6.90 -2.33
C ARG A 57 15.83 7.05 -1.34
N ASP A 58 16.07 8.26 -0.86
CA ASP A 58 17.18 8.55 0.04
C ASP A 58 17.00 7.87 1.40
N LEU A 59 15.77 7.74 1.88
CA LEU A 59 15.43 6.94 3.04
C LEU A 59 15.62 5.44 2.76
N SER A 60 15.10 4.96 1.65
CA SER A 60 15.20 3.56 1.21
C SER A 60 16.65 3.07 1.17
N ASN A 61 17.55 3.90 0.66
CA ASN A 61 18.97 3.57 0.50
C ASN A 61 19.73 3.40 1.82
N LYS A 62 19.19 3.92 2.93
CA LYS A 62 19.79 3.76 4.27
C LYS A 62 19.56 2.38 4.88
N PHE A 63 18.65 1.59 4.31
CA PHE A 63 18.24 0.30 4.86
C PHE A 63 18.43 -0.82 3.84
N THR A 64 19.22 -1.81 4.25
CA THR A 64 19.36 -3.09 3.54
C THR A 64 18.89 -4.22 4.45
N PHE A 65 18.40 -5.29 3.84
CA PHE A 65 17.82 -6.43 4.56
C PHE A 65 18.46 -7.73 4.06
N SER A 66 18.89 -8.58 4.99
CA SER A 66 19.49 -9.88 4.67
C SER A 66 18.49 -10.82 4.00
N GLY A 67 17.22 -10.75 4.40
CA GLY A 67 16.13 -11.58 3.91
C GLY A 67 15.34 -10.97 2.75
N ARG A 68 15.93 -10.08 1.92
CA ARG A 68 15.25 -9.46 0.78
C ARG A 68 14.58 -10.49 -0.13
N ARG A 69 13.38 -10.17 -0.59
CA ARG A 69 12.58 -11.02 -1.49
C ARG A 69 12.25 -10.27 -2.77
N ALA A 70 12.15 -11.02 -3.87
CA ALA A 70 11.61 -10.48 -5.11
C ALA A 70 10.10 -10.27 -4.99
N LEU A 71 9.61 -9.19 -5.57
CA LEU A 71 8.18 -8.97 -5.73
C LEU A 71 7.58 -10.01 -6.69
N PRO A 72 6.31 -10.37 -6.52
CA PRO A 72 5.58 -11.08 -7.56
C PRO A 72 5.32 -10.15 -8.74
N LEU A 73 5.07 -10.70 -9.94
CA LEU A 73 4.86 -9.92 -11.16
C LEU A 73 3.79 -8.83 -10.99
N TRP A 74 2.67 -9.16 -10.36
CA TRP A 74 1.62 -8.17 -10.07
C TRP A 74 2.09 -7.07 -9.10
N GLY A 75 3.04 -7.37 -8.23
CA GLY A 75 3.62 -6.40 -7.30
C GLY A 75 4.56 -5.41 -8.01
N ASP A 76 5.34 -5.88 -8.98
CA ASP A 76 6.20 -5.01 -9.79
C ASP A 76 5.40 -3.98 -10.60
N GLU A 77 4.10 -4.26 -10.86
CA GLU A 77 3.22 -3.35 -11.60
C GLU A 77 2.68 -2.20 -10.75
N ILE A 78 2.60 -2.35 -9.42
CA ILE A 78 1.92 -1.39 -8.54
C ILE A 78 2.80 -0.79 -7.46
N PHE A 79 3.84 -1.50 -7.00
CA PHE A 79 4.71 -0.98 -5.95
C PHE A 79 5.78 -0.04 -6.51
N SER A 80 6.23 0.87 -5.67
CA SER A 80 7.33 1.77 -6.03
C SER A 80 8.66 1.02 -6.15
N PRO A 81 9.66 1.58 -6.86
CA PRO A 81 11.02 1.04 -6.87
C PRO A 81 11.68 0.99 -5.49
N TYR A 82 11.10 1.67 -4.51
CA TYR A 82 11.59 1.80 -3.14
C TYR A 82 10.88 0.86 -2.17
N CYS A 83 10.01 0.00 -2.66
CA CYS A 83 9.34 -1.03 -1.89
C CYS A 83 10.36 -1.92 -1.17
N LYS A 84 10.13 -2.15 0.12
CA LYS A 84 10.90 -3.13 0.89
C LYS A 84 10.06 -4.36 1.13
N PHE A 85 10.44 -5.46 0.47
CA PHE A 85 9.83 -6.77 0.68
C PHE A 85 10.90 -7.74 1.19
N THR A 86 10.71 -8.24 2.40
CA THR A 86 11.74 -9.00 3.11
C THR A 86 11.18 -10.04 4.07
N ARG A 87 12.02 -10.96 4.51
CA ARG A 87 11.84 -11.79 5.69
C ARG A 87 12.70 -11.20 6.81
N LEU A 88 12.18 -11.14 8.04
CA LEU A 88 12.90 -10.58 9.18
C LEU A 88 13.27 -11.72 10.14
N THR A 89 14.45 -12.26 9.99
CA THR A 89 15.00 -13.31 10.86
C THR A 89 15.87 -12.73 11.98
N GLU A 90 16.64 -11.71 11.63
CA GLU A 90 17.57 -11.07 12.55
C GLU A 90 16.91 -9.91 13.30
N GLU A 91 17.31 -9.68 14.55
CA GLU A 91 16.77 -8.58 15.35
C GLU A 91 17.11 -7.21 14.75
N ILE A 92 18.29 -7.07 14.12
CA ILE A 92 18.68 -5.84 13.43
C ILE A 92 17.77 -5.55 12.23
N ASP A 93 17.38 -6.58 11.46
CA ASP A 93 16.47 -6.43 10.34
C ASP A 93 15.06 -6.02 10.83
N LYS A 94 14.61 -6.54 11.97
CA LYS A 94 13.33 -6.13 12.59
C LYS A 94 13.36 -4.66 13.00
N ALA A 95 14.45 -4.23 13.67
CA ALA A 95 14.63 -2.85 14.08
C ALA A 95 14.70 -1.91 12.86
N ASN A 96 15.44 -2.28 11.82
CA ASN A 96 15.56 -1.53 10.58
C ASN A 96 14.22 -1.43 9.85
N PHE A 97 13.43 -2.52 9.82
CA PHE A 97 12.12 -2.51 9.18
C PHE A 97 11.14 -1.59 9.95
N TYR A 98 11.14 -1.65 11.26
CA TYR A 98 10.36 -0.72 12.08
C TYR A 98 10.75 0.74 11.81
N CYS A 99 12.04 1.04 11.77
CA CYS A 99 12.52 2.38 11.48
C CYS A 99 12.09 2.88 10.09
N ILE A 100 12.23 2.07 9.04
CA ILE A 100 11.84 2.51 7.69
C ILE A 100 10.33 2.70 7.55
N VAL A 101 9.50 1.86 8.20
CA VAL A 101 8.04 2.05 8.25
C VAL A 101 7.70 3.41 8.86
N LEU A 102 8.32 3.76 10.01
CA LEU A 102 8.07 5.06 10.65
C LEU A 102 8.54 6.23 9.80
N LEU A 103 9.67 6.10 9.11
CA LEU A 103 10.18 7.15 8.23
C LEU A 103 9.27 7.34 7.01
N TYR A 104 8.81 6.26 6.37
CA TYR A 104 7.86 6.36 5.26
C TYR A 104 6.53 6.97 5.71
N LEU A 105 6.03 6.59 6.90
CA LEU A 105 4.83 7.18 7.48
C LEU A 105 5.02 8.67 7.78
N LYS A 106 6.20 9.08 8.24
CA LYS A 106 6.50 10.49 8.48
C LYS A 106 6.44 11.29 7.19
N GLU A 107 7.12 10.85 6.13
CA GLU A 107 7.11 11.54 4.84
C GLU A 107 5.69 11.55 4.23
N TYR A 108 4.95 10.44 4.33
CA TYR A 108 3.55 10.38 3.94
C TYR A 108 2.70 11.43 4.68
N ARG A 109 2.81 11.50 6.01
CA ARG A 109 2.11 12.49 6.84
C ARG A 109 2.47 13.92 6.43
N ASP A 110 3.76 14.20 6.26
CA ASP A 110 4.23 15.54 5.92
C ASP A 110 3.71 15.95 4.53
N ARG A 111 3.61 15.00 3.61
CA ARG A 111 2.95 15.20 2.32
C ARG A 111 1.46 15.46 2.47
N VAL A 112 0.74 14.69 3.30
CA VAL A 112 -0.70 14.89 3.58
C VAL A 112 -0.96 16.31 4.11
N LEU A 113 -0.09 16.82 4.98
CA LEU A 113 -0.24 18.15 5.58
C LEU A 113 0.08 19.30 4.62
N SER A 114 0.85 19.04 3.56
CA SER A 114 1.33 20.07 2.61
C SER A 114 0.59 20.07 1.27
N VAL A 115 0.04 18.93 0.84
CA VAL A 115 -0.61 18.80 -0.46
C VAL A 115 -1.91 19.61 -0.51
N LYS A 116 -2.13 20.28 -1.63
CA LYS A 116 -3.37 21.01 -1.88
C LYS A 116 -4.33 20.13 -2.68
N ARG A 117 -5.63 20.39 -2.46
CA ARG A 117 -6.69 19.77 -3.26
C ARG A 117 -6.53 20.18 -4.72
N ASP A 118 -6.53 19.19 -5.60
CA ASP A 118 -6.52 19.42 -7.05
C ASP A 118 -7.93 19.76 -7.54
N THR A 119 -8.04 20.79 -8.35
CA THR A 119 -9.32 21.22 -8.93
C THR A 119 -9.57 20.62 -10.32
N PHE A 120 -8.58 19.98 -10.92
CA PHE A 120 -8.70 19.36 -12.23
C PHE A 120 -9.26 17.95 -12.14
N TRP A 121 -10.50 17.80 -12.55
CA TRP A 121 -11.22 16.50 -12.52
C TRP A 121 -10.48 15.38 -13.25
N VAL A 122 -9.82 15.69 -14.37
CA VAL A 122 -9.01 14.72 -15.12
C VAL A 122 -7.90 14.10 -14.27
N ASN A 123 -7.25 14.89 -13.43
CA ASN A 123 -6.21 14.38 -12.54
C ASN A 123 -6.79 13.49 -11.43
N THR A 124 -7.96 13.87 -10.90
CA THR A 124 -8.70 13.06 -9.92
C THR A 124 -9.05 11.71 -10.51
N MET A 125 -9.54 11.67 -11.75
CA MET A 125 -9.89 10.40 -12.42
C MET A 125 -8.67 9.51 -12.63
N LYS A 126 -7.54 10.05 -13.06
CA LYS A 126 -6.30 9.26 -13.22
C LYS A 126 -5.84 8.64 -11.91
N ARG A 127 -5.93 9.38 -10.80
CA ARG A 127 -5.59 8.85 -9.48
C ARG A 127 -6.56 7.78 -9.00
N LEU A 128 -7.83 7.93 -9.34
CA LEU A 128 -8.83 6.90 -9.09
C LEU A 128 -8.53 5.62 -9.87
N ASP A 129 -8.20 5.74 -11.15
CA ASP A 129 -7.82 4.61 -12.00
C ASP A 129 -6.58 3.89 -11.44
N ASP A 130 -5.57 4.61 -10.94
CA ASP A 130 -4.40 4.04 -10.29
C ASP A 130 -4.76 3.27 -9.00
N GLN A 131 -5.70 3.78 -8.20
CA GLN A 131 -6.19 3.09 -6.99
C GLN A 131 -6.98 1.82 -7.34
N ILE A 132 -7.83 1.88 -8.37
CA ILE A 132 -8.55 0.71 -8.87
C ILE A 132 -7.55 -0.34 -9.36
N TRP A 133 -6.57 0.08 -10.17
CA TRP A 133 -5.51 -0.81 -10.66
C TRP A 133 -4.71 -1.47 -9.53
N TYR A 134 -4.43 -0.71 -8.46
CA TYR A 134 -3.80 -1.25 -7.26
C TYR A 134 -4.65 -2.36 -6.64
N CYS A 135 -5.95 -2.15 -6.43
CA CYS A 135 -6.87 -3.13 -5.88
C CYS A 135 -6.97 -4.39 -6.76
N GLU A 136 -7.16 -4.22 -8.08
CA GLU A 136 -7.26 -5.31 -9.04
C GLU A 136 -5.97 -6.16 -9.06
N SER A 137 -4.81 -5.50 -8.98
CA SER A 137 -3.51 -6.18 -8.94
C SER A 137 -3.32 -6.96 -7.65
N GLN A 138 -3.70 -6.40 -6.50
CA GLN A 138 -3.66 -7.08 -5.21
C GLN A 138 -4.59 -8.32 -5.16
N LYS A 139 -5.73 -8.29 -5.85
CA LYS A 139 -6.65 -9.45 -5.96
C LYS A 139 -6.01 -10.64 -6.68
N ARG A 140 -4.93 -10.43 -7.45
CA ARG A 140 -4.13 -11.49 -8.09
C ARG A 140 -3.15 -12.18 -7.12
N ASN A 141 -3.20 -11.85 -5.83
CA ASN A 141 -2.32 -12.43 -4.80
C ASN A 141 -2.77 -13.85 -4.40
N ASP A 142 -2.32 -14.84 -5.15
CA ASP A 142 -2.63 -16.26 -4.90
C ASP A 142 -2.17 -16.75 -3.53
N LYS A 143 -1.10 -16.16 -2.96
CA LYS A 143 -0.60 -16.57 -1.63
C LYS A 143 -1.56 -16.17 -0.53
N THR A 144 -2.07 -14.95 -0.55
CA THR A 144 -3.10 -14.50 0.40
C THR A 144 -4.36 -15.31 0.22
N ARG A 145 -4.83 -15.47 -1.03
CA ARG A 145 -5.99 -16.30 -1.37
C ARG A 145 -5.84 -17.72 -0.84
N GLY A 146 -4.76 -18.40 -1.13
CA GLY A 146 -4.53 -19.78 -0.70
C GLY A 146 -4.43 -19.97 0.83
N ILE A 147 -4.04 -18.94 1.59
CA ILE A 147 -4.06 -18.96 3.05
C ILE A 147 -5.50 -18.81 3.55
N LEU A 148 -6.26 -17.89 3.00
CA LEU A 148 -7.65 -17.62 3.38
C LEU A 148 -8.55 -18.84 3.07
N GLU A 149 -8.39 -19.45 1.88
CA GLU A 149 -9.15 -20.67 1.50
C GLU A 149 -8.87 -21.88 2.39
N LYS A 150 -7.70 -21.95 3.03
CA LYS A 150 -7.41 -23.00 4.02
C LYS A 150 -8.07 -22.78 5.37
N TRP A 151 -8.37 -21.54 5.72
CA TRP A 151 -8.98 -21.18 7.01
C TRP A 151 -10.50 -21.02 6.93
N PHE A 152 -10.94 -20.60 5.75
CA PHE A 152 -12.33 -20.36 5.42
C PHE A 152 -12.65 -21.16 4.16
N ASP A 153 -13.76 -20.96 3.54
CA ASP A 153 -14.07 -21.51 2.22
C ASP A 153 -13.74 -20.52 1.09
N LYS A 154 -13.90 -21.01 -0.14
CA LYS A 154 -13.64 -20.23 -1.34
C LYS A 154 -14.60 -19.04 -1.49
N GLU A 155 -15.88 -19.26 -1.20
CA GLU A 155 -16.92 -18.21 -1.34
C GLU A 155 -16.65 -17.07 -0.37
N TRP A 156 -16.35 -17.38 0.88
CA TRP A 156 -15.96 -16.38 1.88
C TRP A 156 -14.69 -15.65 1.47
N THR A 157 -13.68 -16.37 0.99
CA THR A 157 -12.41 -15.77 0.55
C THR A 157 -12.62 -14.82 -0.61
N ASP A 158 -13.39 -15.21 -1.61
CA ASP A 158 -13.70 -14.36 -2.77
C ASP A 158 -14.41 -13.07 -2.32
N LYS A 159 -15.41 -13.20 -1.45
CA LYS A 159 -16.13 -12.04 -0.90
C LYS A 159 -15.20 -11.13 -0.09
N TYR A 160 -14.41 -11.71 0.81
CA TYR A 160 -13.50 -10.92 1.65
C TYR A 160 -12.45 -10.17 0.84
N MET A 161 -11.84 -10.82 -0.15
CA MET A 161 -10.83 -10.20 -1.01
C MET A 161 -11.40 -9.06 -1.86
N ASN A 162 -12.64 -9.20 -2.34
CA ASN A 162 -13.23 -8.23 -3.26
C ASN A 162 -13.98 -7.10 -2.56
N GLU A 163 -14.62 -7.36 -1.41
CA GLU A 163 -15.53 -6.41 -0.77
C GLU A 163 -14.96 -5.80 0.52
N VAL A 164 -13.86 -6.35 1.06
CA VAL A 164 -13.31 -5.90 2.35
C VAL A 164 -11.83 -5.56 2.26
N LEU A 165 -11.01 -6.47 1.72
CA LEU A 165 -9.56 -6.31 1.73
C LEU A 165 -9.08 -5.35 0.64
N PHE A 166 -9.65 -5.47 -0.56
CA PHE A 166 -9.34 -4.65 -1.74
C PHE A 166 -10.64 -4.15 -2.38
N ASP A 167 -11.50 -3.54 -1.54
CA ASP A 167 -12.67 -2.83 -1.99
C ASP A 167 -12.26 -1.66 -2.89
N GLU A 168 -12.74 -1.67 -4.13
CA GLU A 168 -12.37 -0.65 -5.11
C GLU A 168 -13.04 0.67 -4.78
N PRO A 169 -12.30 1.79 -4.84
CA PRO A 169 -12.89 3.09 -4.64
C PRO A 169 -14.01 3.35 -5.67
N ASN A 170 -15.14 3.83 -5.19
CA ASN A 170 -16.32 4.05 -6.03
C ASN A 170 -16.46 5.54 -6.37
N LEU A 171 -16.63 5.85 -7.66
CA LEU A 171 -16.90 7.21 -8.15
C LEU A 171 -18.04 7.92 -7.40
N LYS A 172 -19.07 7.17 -6.97
CA LYS A 172 -20.20 7.73 -6.23
C LYS A 172 -19.87 8.24 -4.84
N SER A 173 -18.76 7.77 -4.26
CA SER A 173 -18.25 8.21 -2.96
C SER A 173 -17.35 9.45 -3.07
N ILE A 174 -16.97 9.84 -4.28
CA ILE A 174 -16.12 11.00 -4.53
C ILE A 174 -17.03 12.21 -4.75
N PRO A 175 -16.98 13.24 -3.89
CA PRO A 175 -17.77 14.45 -4.07
C PRO A 175 -17.47 15.07 -5.43
N SER A 176 -18.51 15.26 -6.25
CA SER A 176 -18.36 16.02 -7.50
C SER A 176 -17.77 17.40 -7.19
N PRO A 177 -16.93 17.96 -8.07
CA PRO A 177 -16.51 19.33 -7.90
C PRO A 177 -17.78 20.19 -7.87
N SER A 178 -17.99 20.90 -6.76
CA SER A 178 -18.97 21.98 -6.77
C SER A 178 -18.50 22.98 -7.80
N PHE A 179 -19.22 23.09 -8.89
CA PHE A 179 -19.07 24.22 -9.82
C PHE A 179 -19.52 25.48 -9.07
N GLU A 180 -18.65 26.05 -8.26
CA GLU A 180 -18.77 27.46 -7.91
C GLU A 180 -18.40 28.22 -9.17
N GLY A 181 -19.40 28.51 -9.98
CA GLY A 181 -19.26 29.40 -11.13
C GLY A 181 -18.76 30.75 -10.65
N PRO A 182 -17.93 31.45 -11.44
CA PRO A 182 -17.60 32.83 -11.14
C PRO A 182 -18.90 33.66 -11.25
N TYR A 183 -19.29 34.24 -10.13
CA TYR A 183 -20.21 35.37 -10.13
C TYR A 183 -19.48 36.64 -10.53
#